data_3b666d29cec303af69e2023ca4186c59
#
_entry.id   3b666d29cec303af69e2023ca4186c59
#
_cell.length_a   1.000
_cell.length_b   1.000
_cell.length_c   1.000
_cell.angle_alpha   90.00
_cell.angle_beta   90.00
_cell.angle_gamma   90.00
#
_symmetry.space_group_name_H-M   'P 1'
#
loop_
_entity.id
_entity.type
_entity.pdbx_description
1 polymer ?
#
loop_
_entity_poly.entity_id
_entity_poly.type
_entity_poly.pdbx_seq_one_letter_code
_entity_poly.pdbx_strand_id
1 'polypeptide(L)'
;MTEIFILAAQRSAIGNYGGSLKDTAPVDLAIPVAKDAIEKSGLPADLIQHAIYGHVIHTEPRDMYSPRCISIGAGLSDTSTAFQVNRLCGSGLQAIVSAIQLIKLGDCDTTLAGGVEVMSRGPYIIPAQRWGARMGDAAVIDMMTGALHDPFGVGHMGITAENVAADYGISRDDMDQFSAQSQARAAHAIDAGYFKSQITPLELTTSRKIVTFNRDEFIRAETTVESLAGLRAAFTKDGLVTAGNSSGINDGTASLVLANASVVEVNKVNPLARIVAYGFGGVPSRIMGMGPVPASKMALERAGLSVSDLDIVESNEAFAAQACAVSRQLNLDIAQVNPNGGAIALGHPVGATGAIIMTKLVHELHRINGRYGMATMCIGGGQGISLIIDAKP
;
A
#
# COMPACT_ATOMS: atom_id res chain seq x y z
N MET A 1 11.19 -6.02 25.99
CA MET A 1 11.05 -5.08 24.85
C MET A 1 9.62 -4.56 24.88
N THR A 2 9.39 -3.29 24.62
CA THR A 2 8.04 -2.70 24.61
C THR A 2 7.18 -3.36 23.53
N GLU A 3 6.05 -3.96 23.92
CA GLU A 3 5.06 -4.46 22.96
C GLU A 3 4.31 -3.30 22.35
N ILE A 4 4.00 -3.42 21.06
CA ILE A 4 3.32 -2.39 20.28
C ILE A 4 2.12 -3.02 19.59
N PHE A 5 1.01 -2.32 19.66
CA PHE A 5 -0.28 -2.79 19.17
C PHE A 5 -0.86 -1.87 18.12
N ILE A 6 -1.58 -2.45 17.15
CA ILE A 6 -2.47 -1.76 16.23
C ILE A 6 -3.84 -1.70 16.91
N LEU A 7 -4.35 -0.50 17.15
CA LEU A 7 -5.64 -0.27 17.78
C LEU A 7 -6.76 -0.09 16.78
N ALA A 8 -6.44 0.49 15.62
CA ALA A 8 -7.36 0.67 14.51
C ALA A 8 -6.62 0.65 13.18
N ALA A 9 -7.31 0.23 12.13
CA ALA A 9 -6.81 0.21 10.77
C ALA A 9 -7.97 0.48 9.80
N GLN A 10 -7.93 1.61 9.09
CA GLN A 10 -8.97 2.05 8.17
C GLN A 10 -8.37 2.51 6.85
N ARG A 11 -9.14 2.38 5.75
CA ARG A 11 -8.74 2.84 4.42
C ARG A 11 -9.91 3.51 3.69
N SER A 12 -9.60 4.31 2.69
CA SER A 12 -10.60 4.65 1.68
C SER A 12 -10.89 3.44 0.79
N ALA A 13 -11.99 3.47 0.05
CA ALA A 13 -12.03 2.71 -1.19
C ALA A 13 -10.91 3.21 -2.13
N ILE A 14 -10.49 2.36 -3.08
CA ILE A 14 -9.43 2.68 -4.04
C ILE A 14 -10.07 3.20 -5.33
N GLY A 15 -9.67 4.39 -5.75
CA GLY A 15 -10.12 5.04 -6.97
C GLY A 15 -9.32 4.62 -8.19
N ASN A 16 -9.96 4.69 -9.35
CA ASN A 16 -9.30 4.53 -10.64
C ASN A 16 -8.51 5.79 -11.01
N TYR A 17 -7.49 5.62 -11.84
CA TYR A 17 -6.84 6.76 -12.52
C TYR A 17 -7.86 7.56 -13.32
N GLY A 18 -7.96 8.84 -13.02
CA GLY A 18 -8.98 9.72 -13.59
C GLY A 18 -10.42 9.43 -13.14
N GLY A 19 -10.59 8.59 -12.09
CA GLY A 19 -11.87 8.19 -11.51
C GLY A 19 -12.43 9.19 -10.49
N SER A 20 -13.18 8.66 -9.51
CA SER A 20 -13.93 9.48 -8.55
C SER A 20 -13.06 10.35 -7.65
N LEU A 21 -11.81 9.97 -7.39
CA LEU A 21 -10.89 10.68 -6.49
C LEU A 21 -9.97 11.69 -7.20
N LYS A 22 -9.99 11.78 -8.54
CA LYS A 22 -9.04 12.57 -9.34
C LYS A 22 -8.94 14.05 -8.95
N ASP A 23 -10.02 14.63 -8.45
CA ASP A 23 -10.08 16.04 -8.08
C ASP A 23 -9.89 16.26 -6.56
N THR A 24 -9.73 15.18 -5.79
CA THR A 24 -9.55 15.22 -4.33
C THR A 24 -8.07 15.38 -3.99
N ALA A 25 -7.70 16.43 -3.25
CA ALA A 25 -6.32 16.60 -2.82
C ALA A 25 -5.91 15.49 -1.81
N PRO A 26 -4.65 15.02 -1.81
CA PRO A 26 -4.20 13.95 -0.93
C PRO A 26 -4.50 14.17 0.55
N VAL A 27 -4.25 15.38 1.05
CA VAL A 27 -4.55 15.75 2.44
C VAL A 27 -6.04 15.64 2.74
N ASP A 28 -6.89 16.14 1.84
CA ASP A 28 -8.35 16.14 2.03
C ASP A 28 -8.94 14.73 1.92
N LEU A 29 -8.31 13.85 1.14
CA LEU A 29 -8.63 12.42 1.08
C LEU A 29 -8.30 11.70 2.39
N ALA A 30 -7.15 12.01 3.00
CA ALA A 30 -6.64 11.27 4.15
C ALA A 30 -7.30 11.68 5.47
N ILE A 31 -7.69 12.94 5.65
CA ILE A 31 -8.26 13.45 6.91
C ILE A 31 -9.48 12.65 7.39
N PRO A 32 -10.51 12.36 6.57
CA PRO A 32 -11.66 11.57 7.02
C PRO A 32 -11.30 10.15 7.47
N VAL A 33 -10.38 9.51 6.74
CA VAL A 33 -9.90 8.15 7.07
C VAL A 33 -9.09 8.14 8.35
N ALA A 34 -8.27 9.17 8.58
CA ALA A 34 -7.53 9.36 9.82
C ALA A 34 -8.47 9.57 11.02
N LYS A 35 -9.51 10.39 10.85
CA LYS A 35 -10.54 10.60 11.89
C LYS A 35 -11.24 9.30 12.26
N ASP A 36 -11.68 8.53 11.27
CA ASP A 36 -12.35 7.25 11.49
C ASP A 36 -11.43 6.24 12.21
N ALA A 37 -10.14 6.18 11.82
CA ALA A 37 -9.15 5.34 12.50
C ALA A 37 -8.95 5.77 13.96
N ILE A 38 -8.87 7.07 14.25
CA ILE A 38 -8.75 7.59 15.61
C ILE A 38 -9.99 7.25 16.44
N GLU A 39 -11.17 7.49 15.91
CA GLU A 39 -12.44 7.15 16.59
C GLU A 39 -12.51 5.66 16.92
N LYS A 40 -12.20 4.79 15.96
CA LYS A 40 -12.23 3.33 16.13
C LYS A 40 -11.12 2.79 17.04
N SER A 41 -10.05 3.56 17.26
CA SER A 41 -8.99 3.17 18.20
C SER A 41 -9.44 3.25 19.66
N GLY A 42 -10.49 3.99 19.96
CA GLY A 42 -10.96 4.27 21.33
C GLY A 42 -10.07 5.24 22.09
N LEU A 43 -9.02 5.79 21.48
CA LEU A 43 -8.17 6.81 22.10
C LEU A 43 -8.65 8.22 21.76
N PRO A 44 -8.61 9.15 22.71
CA PRO A 44 -8.72 10.58 22.43
C PRO A 44 -7.63 11.04 21.45
N ALA A 45 -7.98 11.91 20.51
CA ALA A 45 -7.04 12.37 19.48
C ALA A 45 -5.82 13.13 20.05
N ASP A 46 -5.97 13.80 21.17
CA ASP A 46 -4.91 14.54 21.89
C ASP A 46 -3.88 13.63 22.57
N LEU A 47 -4.19 12.33 22.75
CA LEU A 47 -3.22 11.35 23.20
C LEU A 47 -2.32 10.84 22.08
N ILE A 48 -2.62 11.13 20.81
CA ILE A 48 -1.78 10.71 19.70
C ILE A 48 -0.67 11.74 19.48
N GLN A 49 0.57 11.31 19.75
CA GLN A 49 1.72 12.22 19.90
C GLN A 49 2.46 12.48 18.59
N HIS A 50 2.36 11.55 17.62
CA HIS A 50 3.13 11.64 16.38
C HIS A 50 2.35 11.09 15.17
N ALA A 51 2.53 11.69 13.99
CA ALA A 51 1.94 11.20 12.75
C ALA A 51 3.01 10.94 11.68
N ILE A 52 2.95 9.78 11.00
CA ILE A 52 3.85 9.40 9.93
C ILE A 52 3.04 8.92 8.72
N TYR A 53 3.22 9.53 7.56
CA TYR A 53 2.55 9.11 6.34
C TYR A 53 3.51 8.89 5.18
N GLY A 54 3.25 7.82 4.43
CA GLY A 54 3.85 7.59 3.12
C GLY A 54 3.17 8.45 2.07
N HIS A 55 3.96 9.17 1.28
CA HIS A 55 3.49 9.94 0.13
C HIS A 55 4.64 10.10 -0.86
N VAL A 56 4.42 9.79 -2.12
CA VAL A 56 5.48 9.69 -3.13
C VAL A 56 5.42 10.85 -4.12
N ILE A 57 4.25 11.13 -4.69
CA ILE A 57 4.06 12.09 -5.78
C ILE A 57 3.30 13.30 -5.24
N HIS A 58 4.01 14.37 -4.93
CA HIS A 58 3.38 15.60 -4.46
C HIS A 58 2.62 16.27 -5.59
N THR A 59 1.35 16.59 -5.36
CA THR A 59 0.41 17.14 -6.34
C THR A 59 0.13 18.62 -6.16
N GLU A 60 0.40 19.13 -4.95
CA GLU A 60 0.21 20.52 -4.57
C GLU A 60 1.17 20.92 -3.41
N PRO A 61 1.36 22.22 -3.12
CA PRO A 61 2.31 22.66 -2.07
C PRO A 61 2.03 22.12 -0.68
N ARG A 62 0.76 21.86 -0.29
CA ARG A 62 0.39 21.25 0.99
C ARG A 62 0.94 19.85 1.19
N ASP A 63 1.21 19.14 0.10
CA ASP A 63 1.65 17.75 0.16
C ASP A 63 3.04 17.59 0.79
N MET A 64 3.87 18.63 0.74
CA MET A 64 5.14 18.68 1.48
C MET A 64 4.95 18.64 3.01
N TYR A 65 3.75 18.96 3.49
CA TYR A 65 3.36 18.97 4.89
C TYR A 65 2.26 17.92 5.18
N SER A 66 2.02 16.98 4.27
CA SER A 66 0.84 16.12 4.31
C SER A 66 0.60 15.44 5.66
N PRO A 67 1.58 14.82 6.37
CA PRO A 67 1.31 14.22 7.67
C PRO A 67 0.89 15.23 8.74
N ARG A 68 1.49 16.44 8.70
CA ARG A 68 1.12 17.50 9.63
C ARG A 68 -0.27 18.04 9.36
N CYS A 69 -0.61 18.28 8.09
CA CYS A 69 -1.95 18.73 7.69
C CYS A 69 -3.01 17.67 8.03
N ILE A 70 -2.69 16.38 7.79
CA ILE A 70 -3.58 15.27 8.13
C ILE A 70 -3.79 15.18 9.63
N SER A 71 -2.72 15.22 10.44
CA SER A 71 -2.80 15.10 11.89
C SER A 71 -3.67 16.20 12.52
N ILE A 72 -3.40 17.46 12.19
CA ILE A 72 -4.19 18.59 12.69
C ILE A 72 -5.63 18.53 12.18
N GLY A 73 -5.82 18.25 10.88
CA GLY A 73 -7.14 18.08 10.30
C GLY A 73 -7.93 16.92 10.90
N ALA A 74 -7.25 15.88 11.40
CA ALA A 74 -7.87 14.76 12.10
C ALA A 74 -8.12 15.00 13.58
N GLY A 75 -7.65 16.13 14.14
CA GLY A 75 -7.93 16.54 15.52
C GLY A 75 -6.81 16.26 16.52
N LEU A 76 -5.60 15.91 16.08
CA LEU A 76 -4.46 15.79 16.96
C LEU A 76 -4.09 17.18 17.54
N SER A 77 -3.49 17.17 18.73
CA SER A 77 -3.00 18.40 19.38
C SER A 77 -1.95 19.13 18.54
N ASP A 78 -1.88 20.45 18.63
CA ASP A 78 -0.81 21.25 18.05
C ASP A 78 0.58 20.89 18.60
N THR A 79 0.66 20.24 19.75
CA THR A 79 1.90 19.72 20.33
C THR A 79 2.35 18.41 19.69
N SER A 80 1.49 17.72 18.93
CA SER A 80 1.88 16.53 18.17
C SER A 80 2.92 16.90 17.12
N THR A 81 3.74 15.94 16.71
CA THR A 81 4.72 16.12 15.64
C THR A 81 4.41 15.20 14.45
N ALA A 82 5.00 15.50 13.30
CA ALA A 82 4.74 14.69 12.11
C ALA A 82 5.91 14.74 11.13
N PHE A 83 6.10 13.63 10.38
CA PHE A 83 6.98 13.61 9.22
C PHE A 83 6.46 12.69 8.13
N GLN A 84 6.95 12.90 6.92
CA GLN A 84 6.62 12.14 5.73
C GLN A 84 7.75 11.21 5.34
N VAL A 85 7.40 10.03 4.82
CA VAL A 85 8.37 9.10 4.26
C VAL A 85 8.08 8.86 2.78
N ASN A 86 9.13 8.82 1.99
CA ASN A 86 9.11 8.36 0.62
C ASN A 86 10.06 7.17 0.47
N ARG A 87 9.52 5.99 0.34
CA ARG A 87 10.17 4.74 -0.03
C ARG A 87 9.42 4.10 -1.20
N LEU A 88 9.00 4.93 -2.16
CA LEU A 88 8.18 4.51 -3.29
C LEU A 88 7.01 3.60 -2.85
N CYS A 89 6.81 2.46 -3.52
CA CYS A 89 5.73 1.52 -3.20
C CYS A 89 5.66 1.12 -1.73
N GLY A 90 6.80 1.06 -1.03
CA GLY A 90 6.91 0.68 0.38
C GLY A 90 6.58 1.79 1.39
N SER A 91 6.25 3.01 0.95
CA SER A 91 6.12 4.18 1.84
C SER A 91 5.08 3.99 2.96
N GLY A 92 3.90 3.48 2.66
CA GLY A 92 2.86 3.26 3.66
C GLY A 92 3.27 2.23 4.73
N LEU A 93 3.92 1.13 4.33
CA LEU A 93 4.42 0.13 5.27
C LEU A 93 5.65 0.64 6.05
N GLN A 94 6.51 1.46 5.40
CA GLN A 94 7.61 2.16 6.07
C GLN A 94 7.11 3.16 7.11
N ALA A 95 6.02 3.87 6.85
CA ALA A 95 5.42 4.77 7.83
C ALA A 95 5.04 4.02 9.11
N ILE A 96 4.42 2.84 8.99
CA ILE A 96 4.10 1.97 10.11
C ILE A 96 5.38 1.49 10.82
N VAL A 97 6.42 1.05 10.08
CA VAL A 97 7.69 0.64 10.69
C VAL A 97 8.38 1.79 11.40
N SER A 98 8.35 3.00 10.83
CA SER A 98 8.91 4.19 11.50
C SER A 98 8.16 4.53 12.80
N ALA A 99 6.83 4.40 12.80
CA ALA A 99 6.01 4.54 14.01
C ALA A 99 6.41 3.52 15.10
N ILE A 100 6.58 2.25 14.70
CA ILE A 100 7.06 1.19 15.61
C ILE A 100 8.44 1.56 16.19
N GLN A 101 9.35 2.10 15.38
CA GLN A 101 10.68 2.49 15.81
C GLN A 101 10.65 3.64 16.82
N LEU A 102 9.84 4.69 16.60
CA LEU A 102 9.68 5.80 17.53
C LEU A 102 9.13 5.32 18.90
N ILE A 103 8.10 4.48 18.87
CA ILE A 103 7.53 3.92 20.12
C ILE A 103 8.56 3.02 20.83
N LYS A 104 9.32 2.20 20.11
CA LYS A 104 10.37 1.35 20.72
C LYS A 104 11.51 2.14 21.33
N LEU A 105 11.84 3.29 20.75
CA LEU A 105 12.88 4.18 21.28
C LEU A 105 12.40 5.04 22.47
N GLY A 106 11.09 5.11 22.69
CA GLY A 106 10.50 5.94 23.74
C GLY A 106 10.31 7.39 23.36
N ASP A 107 10.40 7.73 22.05
CA ASP A 107 10.17 9.08 21.56
C ASP A 107 8.69 9.47 21.65
N CYS A 108 7.80 8.49 21.61
CA CYS A 108 6.36 8.61 21.81
C CYS A 108 5.75 7.26 22.22
N ASP A 109 4.54 7.31 22.79
CA ASP A 109 3.78 6.14 23.21
C ASP A 109 2.70 5.74 22.19
N THR A 110 2.29 6.69 21.36
CA THR A 110 1.16 6.57 20.42
C THR A 110 1.47 7.25 19.11
N THR A 111 1.02 6.66 18.02
CA THR A 111 1.22 7.22 16.67
C THR A 111 -0.01 7.02 15.78
N LEU A 112 -0.19 7.96 14.86
CA LEU A 112 -1.03 7.80 13.67
C LEU A 112 -0.10 7.52 12.48
N ALA A 113 -0.17 6.34 11.90
CA ALA A 113 0.67 5.93 10.76
C ALA A 113 -0.19 5.59 9.55
N GLY A 114 0.27 5.93 8.36
CA GLY A 114 -0.52 5.65 7.17
C GLY A 114 0.20 5.92 5.87
N GLY A 115 -0.59 6.09 4.83
CA GLY A 115 -0.11 6.51 3.53
C GLY A 115 -1.24 7.08 2.68
N VAL A 116 -0.91 7.99 1.80
CA VAL A 116 -1.84 8.59 0.86
C VAL A 116 -1.18 8.76 -0.50
N GLU A 117 -1.94 8.53 -1.56
CA GLU A 117 -1.51 8.80 -2.92
C GLU A 117 -2.72 9.12 -3.79
N VAL A 118 -2.65 10.20 -4.54
CA VAL A 118 -3.62 10.51 -5.60
C VAL A 118 -2.84 10.63 -6.92
N MET A 119 -2.58 9.47 -7.54
CA MET A 119 -1.77 9.39 -8.76
C MET A 119 -2.43 10.11 -9.92
N SER A 120 -3.76 10.22 -9.90
CA SER A 120 -4.54 11.00 -10.86
C SER A 120 -4.17 12.50 -10.89
N ARG A 121 -3.53 13.02 -9.85
CA ARG A 121 -3.07 14.40 -9.74
C ARG A 121 -1.57 14.56 -9.96
N GLY A 122 -0.88 13.51 -10.38
CA GLY A 122 0.57 13.56 -10.63
C GLY A 122 0.94 14.78 -11.48
N PRO A 123 1.85 15.66 -11.02
CA PRO A 123 2.16 16.92 -11.73
C PRO A 123 3.08 16.67 -12.92
N TYR A 124 3.02 17.60 -13.85
CA TYR A 124 4.07 17.80 -14.85
C TYR A 124 5.04 18.85 -14.34
N ILE A 125 6.33 18.65 -14.52
CA ILE A 125 7.37 19.63 -14.19
C ILE A 125 8.08 20.15 -15.43
N ILE A 126 8.45 21.41 -15.39
CA ILE A 126 9.23 22.08 -16.43
C ILE A 126 10.51 22.63 -15.78
N PRO A 127 11.61 21.86 -15.68
CA PRO A 127 12.82 22.25 -14.95
C PRO A 127 13.41 23.57 -15.45
N ALA A 128 13.40 23.79 -16.76
CA ALA A 128 13.93 25.02 -17.38
C ALA A 128 13.15 26.29 -17.00
N GLN A 129 11.89 26.19 -16.59
CA GLN A 129 11.01 27.34 -16.34
C GLN A 129 11.46 28.17 -15.14
N ARG A 130 12.15 27.59 -14.16
CA ARG A 130 12.67 28.30 -12.97
C ARG A 130 13.51 29.51 -13.35
N TRP A 131 14.26 29.38 -14.42
CA TRP A 131 15.20 30.43 -14.90
C TRP A 131 14.81 30.98 -16.26
N GLY A 132 13.57 30.72 -16.72
CA GLY A 132 12.96 31.34 -17.89
C GLY A 132 13.38 30.74 -19.22
N ALA A 133 13.53 29.43 -19.38
CA ALA A 133 13.73 28.71 -20.68
C ALA A 133 14.16 29.62 -21.85
N ARG A 134 15.31 30.25 -21.72
CA ARG A 134 15.70 31.47 -22.44
C ARG A 134 15.73 31.32 -23.97
N MET A 135 16.09 30.12 -24.49
CA MET A 135 16.17 29.85 -25.93
C MET A 135 16.06 28.34 -26.18
N GLY A 136 15.33 27.96 -27.22
CA GLY A 136 15.08 26.55 -27.56
C GLY A 136 13.89 25.93 -26.84
N ASP A 137 13.66 24.64 -27.12
CA ASP A 137 12.56 23.89 -26.54
C ASP A 137 12.78 23.58 -25.03
N ALA A 138 11.68 23.48 -24.28
CA ALA A 138 11.70 23.04 -22.89
C ALA A 138 10.95 21.70 -22.74
N ALA A 139 11.58 20.72 -22.08
CA ALA A 139 10.94 19.46 -21.79
C ALA A 139 9.89 19.63 -20.68
N VAL A 140 8.74 18.99 -20.87
CA VAL A 140 7.70 18.80 -19.85
C VAL A 140 7.78 17.34 -19.40
N ILE A 141 8.00 17.12 -18.10
CA ILE A 141 8.25 15.79 -17.52
C ILE A 141 7.04 15.38 -16.67
N ASP A 142 6.43 14.25 -16.99
CA ASP A 142 5.36 13.64 -16.21
C ASP A 142 5.96 12.95 -14.98
N MET A 143 5.67 13.46 -13.77
CA MET A 143 6.20 12.94 -12.51
C MET A 143 5.53 11.62 -12.10
N MET A 144 4.31 11.35 -12.54
CA MET A 144 3.67 10.06 -12.32
C MET A 144 4.41 8.96 -13.09
N THR A 145 4.66 9.17 -14.38
CA THR A 145 5.48 8.26 -15.19
C THR A 145 6.91 8.20 -14.67
N GLY A 146 7.49 9.33 -14.21
CA GLY A 146 8.81 9.39 -13.61
C GLY A 146 8.98 8.50 -12.38
N ALA A 147 7.98 8.43 -11.51
CA ALA A 147 7.98 7.56 -10.34
C ALA A 147 7.94 6.06 -10.70
N LEU A 148 7.51 5.72 -11.92
CA LEU A 148 7.43 4.35 -12.44
C LEU A 148 8.64 3.96 -13.32
N HIS A 149 9.67 4.81 -13.38
CA HIS A 149 10.92 4.52 -14.09
C HIS A 149 12.07 4.26 -13.11
N ASP A 150 12.85 3.24 -13.42
CA ASP A 150 14.06 2.89 -12.66
C ASP A 150 15.16 3.92 -12.90
N PRO A 151 15.75 4.52 -11.83
CA PRO A 151 16.78 5.55 -11.98
C PRO A 151 18.16 5.00 -12.38
N PHE A 152 18.34 3.67 -12.36
CA PHE A 152 19.59 3.00 -12.70
C PHE A 152 19.66 2.52 -14.15
N GLY A 153 18.69 2.95 -14.99
CA GLY A 153 18.72 2.74 -16.43
C GLY A 153 18.01 1.47 -16.92
N VAL A 154 17.27 0.77 -16.07
CA VAL A 154 16.47 -0.40 -16.50
C VAL A 154 15.28 0.02 -17.37
N GLY A 155 14.71 1.19 -17.10
CA GLY A 155 13.52 1.70 -17.79
C GLY A 155 12.26 1.62 -16.91
N HIS A 156 11.09 1.47 -17.54
CA HIS A 156 9.82 1.39 -16.83
C HIS A 156 9.75 0.15 -15.90
N MET A 157 9.08 0.23 -14.75
CA MET A 157 8.94 -0.88 -13.80
C MET A 157 8.40 -2.17 -14.44
N GLY A 158 7.58 -2.07 -15.49
CA GLY A 158 7.14 -3.24 -16.26
C GLY A 158 8.26 -4.01 -16.94
N ILE A 159 9.38 -3.35 -17.30
CA ILE A 159 10.58 -4.05 -17.82
C ILE A 159 11.23 -4.88 -16.72
N THR A 160 11.22 -4.42 -15.49
CA THR A 160 11.70 -5.22 -14.35
C THR A 160 10.85 -6.46 -14.13
N ALA A 161 9.54 -6.39 -14.42
CA ALA A 161 8.63 -7.53 -14.37
C ALA A 161 8.91 -8.55 -15.48
N GLU A 162 9.20 -8.08 -16.71
CA GLU A 162 9.68 -8.95 -17.82
C GLU A 162 10.97 -9.67 -17.42
N ASN A 163 11.91 -8.96 -16.79
CA ASN A 163 13.16 -9.56 -16.30
C ASN A 163 12.89 -10.64 -15.24
N VAL A 164 11.96 -10.41 -14.31
CA VAL A 164 11.56 -11.43 -13.32
C VAL A 164 10.92 -12.61 -14.00
N ALA A 165 10.02 -12.40 -14.97
CA ALA A 165 9.40 -13.48 -15.73
C ALA A 165 10.46 -14.37 -16.40
N ALA A 166 11.45 -13.76 -17.06
CA ALA A 166 12.55 -14.47 -17.73
C ALA A 166 13.46 -15.22 -16.74
N ASP A 167 13.94 -14.53 -15.69
CA ASP A 167 14.90 -15.10 -14.73
C ASP A 167 14.30 -16.24 -13.89
N TYR A 168 13.00 -16.19 -13.59
CA TYR A 168 12.32 -17.16 -12.72
C TYR A 168 11.37 -18.10 -13.46
N GLY A 169 11.36 -18.07 -14.80
CA GLY A 169 10.56 -18.97 -15.62
C GLY A 169 9.04 -18.83 -15.41
N ILE A 170 8.55 -17.60 -15.26
CA ILE A 170 7.11 -17.32 -15.12
C ILE A 170 6.52 -17.13 -16.51
N SER A 171 5.60 -18.01 -16.90
CA SER A 171 4.95 -17.95 -18.20
C SER A 171 3.84 -16.89 -18.24
N ARG A 172 3.41 -16.55 -19.46
CA ARG A 172 2.23 -15.70 -19.68
C ARG A 172 0.98 -16.33 -19.07
N ASP A 173 0.82 -17.63 -19.18
CA ASP A 173 -0.31 -18.38 -18.64
C ASP A 173 -0.33 -18.34 -17.10
N ASP A 174 0.81 -18.53 -16.44
CA ASP A 174 0.93 -18.35 -14.98
C ASP A 174 0.42 -16.97 -14.54
N MET A 175 0.83 -15.92 -15.27
CA MET A 175 0.46 -14.53 -14.94
C MET A 175 -1.02 -14.25 -15.17
N ASP A 176 -1.58 -14.73 -16.26
CA ASP A 176 -2.98 -14.51 -16.61
C ASP A 176 -3.91 -15.32 -15.69
N GLN A 177 -3.55 -16.55 -15.30
CA GLN A 177 -4.27 -17.34 -14.30
C GLN A 177 -4.26 -16.64 -12.93
N PHE A 178 -3.09 -16.17 -12.48
CA PHE A 178 -2.95 -15.42 -11.23
C PHE A 178 -3.82 -14.16 -11.23
N SER A 179 -3.81 -13.42 -12.34
CA SER A 179 -4.58 -12.17 -12.48
C SER A 179 -6.08 -12.39 -12.49
N ALA A 180 -6.56 -13.41 -13.22
CA ALA A 180 -7.97 -13.77 -13.22
C ALA A 180 -8.42 -14.22 -11.81
N GLN A 181 -7.58 -14.97 -11.08
CA GLN A 181 -7.85 -15.36 -9.70
C GLN A 181 -7.93 -14.15 -8.76
N SER A 182 -7.02 -13.18 -8.88
CA SER A 182 -7.04 -11.94 -8.09
C SER A 182 -8.35 -11.16 -8.30
N GLN A 183 -8.79 -11.02 -9.57
CA GLN A 183 -10.05 -10.37 -9.91
C GLN A 183 -11.28 -11.12 -9.33
N ALA A 184 -11.32 -12.44 -9.48
CA ALA A 184 -12.43 -13.27 -8.96
C ALA A 184 -12.53 -13.18 -7.42
N ARG A 185 -11.38 -13.22 -6.72
CA ARG A 185 -11.30 -13.07 -5.26
C ARG A 185 -11.78 -11.70 -4.79
N ALA A 186 -11.37 -10.64 -5.47
CA ALA A 186 -11.78 -9.28 -5.15
C ALA A 186 -13.27 -9.05 -5.38
N ALA A 187 -13.81 -9.56 -6.50
CA ALA A 187 -15.25 -9.50 -6.79
C ALA A 187 -16.06 -10.23 -5.71
N HIS A 188 -15.65 -11.46 -5.35
CA HIS A 188 -16.30 -12.21 -4.28
C HIS A 188 -16.25 -11.47 -2.93
N ALA A 189 -15.09 -10.92 -2.56
CA ALA A 189 -14.92 -10.20 -1.29
C ALA A 189 -15.83 -8.96 -1.20
N ILE A 190 -16.00 -8.23 -2.31
CA ILE A 190 -16.93 -7.09 -2.37
C ILE A 190 -18.37 -7.55 -2.19
N ASP A 191 -18.79 -8.56 -2.93
CA ASP A 191 -20.18 -9.05 -2.91
C ASP A 191 -20.53 -9.66 -1.54
N ALA A 192 -19.58 -10.36 -0.91
CA ALA A 192 -19.69 -10.88 0.45
C ALA A 192 -19.57 -9.79 1.54
N GLY A 193 -19.18 -8.56 1.18
CA GLY A 193 -19.05 -7.44 2.10
C GLY A 193 -17.83 -7.47 3.02
N TYR A 194 -16.78 -8.22 2.67
CA TYR A 194 -15.56 -8.39 3.50
C TYR A 194 -14.79 -7.09 3.70
N PHE A 195 -14.96 -6.10 2.83
CA PHE A 195 -14.30 -4.80 2.94
C PHE A 195 -15.08 -3.75 3.73
N LYS A 196 -16.34 -4.02 4.13
CA LYS A 196 -17.21 -3.01 4.77
C LYS A 196 -16.66 -2.46 6.08
N SER A 197 -16.01 -3.29 6.89
CA SER A 197 -15.46 -2.88 8.20
C SER A 197 -14.20 -2.04 8.09
N GLN A 198 -13.48 -2.14 6.98
CA GLN A 198 -12.18 -1.48 6.77
C GLN A 198 -12.27 -0.21 5.91
N ILE A 199 -13.35 -0.03 5.14
CA ILE A 199 -13.54 1.14 4.28
C ILE A 199 -14.29 2.23 5.03
N THR A 200 -13.68 3.40 5.13
CA THR A 200 -14.31 4.64 5.56
C THR A 200 -15.07 5.23 4.37
N PRO A 201 -16.40 5.36 4.43
CA PRO A 201 -17.16 6.03 3.38
C PRO A 201 -16.79 7.51 3.28
N LEU A 202 -16.61 8.00 2.05
CA LEU A 202 -16.26 9.39 1.78
C LEU A 202 -17.39 10.07 1.01
N GLU A 203 -17.73 11.28 1.42
CA GLU A 203 -18.70 12.12 0.70
C GLU A 203 -17.95 12.99 -0.31
N LEU A 204 -18.12 12.68 -1.60
CA LEU A 204 -17.49 13.42 -2.70
C LEU A 204 -18.49 14.40 -3.31
N THR A 205 -18.12 15.67 -3.32
CA THR A 205 -18.93 16.72 -3.97
C THR A 205 -18.61 16.76 -5.45
N THR A 206 -19.54 16.36 -6.28
CA THR A 206 -19.48 16.54 -7.73
C THR A 206 -20.18 17.86 -8.12
N SER A 207 -20.07 18.29 -9.38
CA SER A 207 -20.74 19.51 -9.87
C SER A 207 -22.28 19.48 -9.74
N ARG A 208 -22.88 18.31 -9.49
CA ARG A 208 -24.33 18.11 -9.50
C ARG A 208 -24.91 17.52 -8.22
N LYS A 209 -24.12 16.77 -7.44
CA LYS A 209 -24.60 16.06 -6.26
C LYS A 209 -23.44 15.62 -5.35
N ILE A 210 -23.78 15.30 -4.09
CA ILE A 210 -22.89 14.56 -3.20
C ILE A 210 -23.06 13.06 -3.50
N VAL A 211 -21.96 12.35 -3.60
CA VAL A 211 -21.91 10.90 -3.85
C VAL A 211 -21.08 10.24 -2.77
N THR A 212 -21.62 9.21 -2.16
CA THR A 212 -20.85 8.38 -1.20
C THR A 212 -19.91 7.46 -1.95
N PHE A 213 -18.61 7.60 -1.73
CA PHE A 213 -17.54 6.77 -2.28
C PHE A 213 -17.11 5.74 -1.22
N ASN A 214 -17.53 4.49 -1.39
CA ASN A 214 -17.31 3.40 -0.42
C ASN A 214 -17.06 2.03 -1.07
N ARG A 215 -16.76 2.00 -2.37
CA ARG A 215 -16.48 0.78 -3.12
C ARG A 215 -15.24 0.97 -3.99
N ASP A 216 -14.34 -0.01 -3.96
CA ASP A 216 -13.16 -0.04 -4.83
C ASP A 216 -13.59 -0.06 -6.31
N GLU A 217 -13.01 0.85 -7.12
CA GLU A 217 -13.45 1.10 -8.51
C GLU A 217 -12.73 0.23 -9.55
N PHE A 218 -11.52 -0.27 -9.23
CA PHE A 218 -10.63 -0.84 -10.26
C PHE A 218 -11.03 -2.26 -10.68
N ILE A 219 -11.83 -2.96 -9.91
CA ILE A 219 -12.21 -4.37 -10.10
C ILE A 219 -12.93 -4.57 -11.44
N ARG A 220 -12.53 -5.63 -12.13
CA ARG A 220 -13.11 -6.10 -13.39
C ARG A 220 -13.60 -7.53 -13.19
N ALA A 221 -14.77 -7.72 -12.60
CA ALA A 221 -15.32 -9.01 -12.20
C ALA A 221 -15.47 -10.02 -13.38
N GLU A 222 -15.63 -9.49 -14.60
CA GLU A 222 -15.79 -10.31 -15.82
C GLU A 222 -14.45 -10.83 -16.41
N THR A 223 -13.32 -10.56 -15.72
CA THR A 223 -12.01 -10.97 -16.23
C THR A 223 -11.87 -12.49 -16.21
N THR A 224 -11.51 -13.07 -17.37
CA THR A 224 -11.18 -14.49 -17.52
C THR A 224 -9.77 -14.65 -18.08
N VAL A 225 -9.20 -15.87 -17.99
CA VAL A 225 -7.89 -16.17 -18.56
C VAL A 225 -7.90 -15.95 -20.07
N GLU A 226 -8.98 -16.33 -20.75
CA GLU A 226 -9.14 -16.15 -22.20
C GLU A 226 -9.16 -14.69 -22.60
N SER A 227 -9.83 -13.84 -21.80
CA SER A 227 -9.85 -12.38 -22.05
C SER A 227 -8.47 -11.75 -21.85
N LEU A 228 -7.70 -12.23 -20.89
CA LEU A 228 -6.32 -11.77 -20.62
C LEU A 228 -5.36 -12.24 -21.72
N ALA A 229 -5.48 -13.49 -22.20
CA ALA A 229 -4.62 -14.03 -23.26
C ALA A 229 -4.64 -13.20 -24.55
N GLY A 230 -5.76 -12.53 -24.84
CA GLY A 230 -5.91 -11.64 -25.98
C GLY A 230 -5.19 -10.28 -25.85
N LEU A 231 -4.66 -9.91 -24.68
CA LEU A 231 -4.02 -8.62 -24.45
C LEU A 231 -2.60 -8.60 -25.01
N ARG A 232 -2.22 -7.43 -25.58
CA ARG A 232 -0.86 -7.20 -26.07
C ARG A 232 0.10 -6.92 -24.92
N ALA A 233 1.37 -7.27 -25.10
CA ALA A 233 2.44 -6.86 -24.22
C ALA A 233 2.49 -5.31 -24.11
N ALA A 234 2.68 -4.81 -22.88
CA ALA A 234 2.59 -3.38 -22.59
C ALA A 234 3.96 -2.68 -22.58
N PHE A 235 5.05 -3.39 -22.28
CA PHE A 235 6.34 -2.76 -21.97
C PHE A 235 7.43 -3.11 -22.98
N THR A 236 7.38 -4.27 -23.63
CA THR A 236 8.29 -4.71 -24.67
C THR A 236 7.51 -5.33 -25.82
N LYS A 237 8.04 -5.27 -27.05
CA LYS A 237 7.33 -5.71 -28.27
C LYS A 237 6.87 -7.18 -28.20
N ASP A 238 7.73 -8.05 -27.69
CA ASP A 238 7.49 -9.50 -27.60
C ASP A 238 7.45 -9.96 -26.14
N GLY A 239 6.99 -9.06 -25.22
CA GLY A 239 6.94 -9.32 -23.79
C GLY A 239 5.73 -10.15 -23.38
N LEU A 240 5.73 -10.50 -22.10
CA LEU A 240 4.68 -11.30 -21.46
C LEU A 240 3.79 -10.45 -20.54
N VAL A 241 4.30 -9.29 -20.08
CA VAL A 241 3.61 -8.40 -19.14
C VAL A 241 2.63 -7.50 -19.89
N THR A 242 1.38 -7.51 -19.46
CA THR A 242 0.27 -6.78 -20.08
C THR A 242 -0.40 -5.83 -19.08
N ALA A 243 -1.28 -4.97 -19.54
CA ALA A 243 -2.12 -4.16 -18.66
C ALA A 243 -3.07 -5.01 -17.77
N GLY A 244 -3.39 -6.25 -18.19
CA GLY A 244 -4.28 -7.14 -17.45
C GLY A 244 -3.58 -7.97 -16.37
N ASN A 245 -2.26 -8.14 -16.45
CA ASN A 245 -1.44 -8.84 -15.45
C ASN A 245 -0.46 -7.91 -14.71
N SER A 246 -0.80 -6.62 -14.68
CA SER A 246 -0.13 -5.56 -13.95
C SER A 246 -1.12 -4.86 -13.02
N SER A 247 -0.65 -4.26 -11.93
CA SER A 247 -1.48 -3.38 -11.11
C SER A 247 -1.87 -2.11 -11.85
N GLY A 248 -2.93 -1.46 -11.40
CA GLY A 248 -3.36 -0.16 -11.92
C GLY A 248 -2.58 1.02 -11.36
N ILE A 249 -2.82 2.17 -11.96
CA ILE A 249 -2.50 3.50 -11.43
C ILE A 249 -3.75 3.95 -10.68
N ASN A 250 -3.65 4.25 -9.39
CA ASN A 250 -4.81 4.41 -8.53
C ASN A 250 -4.64 5.51 -7.49
N ASP A 251 -5.76 5.86 -6.86
CA ASP A 251 -5.87 6.85 -5.81
C ASP A 251 -6.38 6.20 -4.52
N GLY A 252 -5.81 6.55 -3.37
CA GLY A 252 -6.27 5.98 -2.11
C GLY A 252 -5.45 6.37 -0.89
N THR A 253 -5.95 6.02 0.28
CA THR A 253 -5.29 6.27 1.56
C THR A 253 -5.65 5.19 2.59
N ALA A 254 -4.78 5.01 3.59
CA ALA A 254 -5.10 4.24 4.77
C ALA A 254 -4.40 4.84 6.00
N SER A 255 -5.02 4.64 7.17
CA SER A 255 -4.57 5.17 8.45
C SER A 255 -4.70 4.11 9.53
N LEU A 256 -3.67 3.97 10.36
CA LEU A 256 -3.60 3.05 11.49
C LEU A 256 -3.20 3.82 12.74
N VAL A 257 -3.78 3.46 13.88
CA VAL A 257 -3.39 3.97 15.19
C VAL A 257 -2.58 2.90 15.91
N LEU A 258 -1.37 3.24 16.34
CA LEU A 258 -0.49 2.35 17.10
C LEU A 258 -0.24 2.91 18.50
N ALA A 259 -0.10 2.00 19.48
CA ALA A 259 0.24 2.34 20.86
C ALA A 259 1.11 1.27 21.50
N ASN A 260 1.85 1.67 22.55
CA ASN A 260 2.54 0.71 23.42
C ASN A 260 1.58 0.03 24.41
N ALA A 261 2.05 -1.02 25.08
CA ALA A 261 1.26 -1.80 26.03
C ALA A 261 0.72 -0.96 27.20
N SER A 262 1.49 0.00 27.70
CA SER A 262 1.07 0.86 28.82
C SER A 262 -0.15 1.72 28.46
N VAL A 263 -0.18 2.29 27.25
CA VAL A 263 -1.35 3.05 26.76
C VAL A 263 -2.57 2.15 26.62
N VAL A 264 -2.39 0.94 26.07
CA VAL A 264 -3.48 -0.04 25.95
C VAL A 264 -4.10 -0.37 27.31
N GLU A 265 -3.26 -0.65 28.30
CA GLU A 265 -3.69 -1.02 29.66
C GLU A 265 -4.39 0.15 30.38
N VAL A 266 -3.75 1.32 30.39
CA VAL A 266 -4.27 2.52 31.08
C VAL A 266 -5.62 2.97 30.51
N ASN A 267 -5.77 2.97 29.19
CA ASN A 267 -7.00 3.41 28.51
C ASN A 267 -8.03 2.29 28.31
N LYS A 268 -7.68 1.05 28.66
CA LYS A 268 -8.55 -0.15 28.54
C LYS A 268 -9.10 -0.32 27.13
N VAL A 269 -8.29 -0.03 26.11
CA VAL A 269 -8.65 -0.23 24.70
C VAL A 269 -8.34 -1.65 24.27
N ASN A 270 -9.09 -2.18 23.30
CA ASN A 270 -8.88 -3.53 22.79
C ASN A 270 -8.04 -3.46 21.51
N PRO A 271 -6.81 -3.99 21.51
CA PRO A 271 -5.97 -3.99 20.32
C PRO A 271 -6.49 -4.97 19.27
N LEU A 272 -6.34 -4.58 17.99
CA LEU A 272 -6.64 -5.46 16.87
C LEU A 272 -5.52 -6.46 16.58
N ALA A 273 -4.26 -6.05 16.76
CA ALA A 273 -3.11 -6.92 16.56
C ALA A 273 -1.88 -6.39 17.30
N ARG A 274 -0.96 -7.29 17.59
CA ARG A 274 0.38 -6.96 18.09
C ARG A 274 1.39 -7.01 16.93
N ILE A 275 2.31 -6.07 16.93
CA ILE A 275 3.46 -6.10 16.01
C ILE A 275 4.44 -7.19 16.48
N VAL A 276 4.78 -8.11 15.58
CA VAL A 276 5.74 -9.19 15.85
C VAL A 276 7.14 -8.81 15.38
N ALA A 277 7.31 -8.63 14.07
CA ALA A 277 8.61 -8.33 13.49
C ALA A 277 8.46 -7.65 12.12
N TYR A 278 9.52 -6.99 11.68
CA TYR A 278 9.63 -6.48 10.30
C TYR A 278 11.00 -6.80 9.71
N GLY A 279 11.06 -6.80 8.39
CA GLY A 279 12.29 -7.04 7.64
C GLY A 279 12.41 -6.17 6.40
N PHE A 280 13.63 -5.95 5.97
CA PHE A 280 13.99 -5.24 4.75
C PHE A 280 14.84 -6.15 3.86
N GLY A 281 14.75 -5.92 2.55
CA GLY A 281 15.59 -6.64 1.60
C GLY A 281 16.07 -5.72 0.48
N GLY A 282 17.27 -5.97 0.00
CA GLY A 282 17.82 -5.35 -1.22
C GLY A 282 18.06 -6.42 -2.27
N VAL A 283 17.79 -6.09 -3.54
CA VAL A 283 18.02 -6.92 -4.72
C VAL A 283 18.49 -6.03 -5.88
N PRO A 284 19.09 -6.57 -6.94
CA PRO A 284 19.37 -5.78 -8.13
C PRO A 284 18.13 -5.08 -8.67
N SER A 285 18.22 -3.79 -9.03
CA SER A 285 17.08 -2.98 -9.48
C SER A 285 16.35 -3.60 -10.68
N ARG A 286 17.08 -4.29 -11.57
CA ARG A 286 16.51 -4.95 -12.75
C ARG A 286 15.46 -6.04 -12.41
N ILE A 287 15.50 -6.56 -11.20
CA ILE A 287 14.55 -7.56 -10.68
C ILE A 287 13.93 -7.07 -9.35
N MET A 288 13.58 -5.77 -9.26
CA MET A 288 13.07 -5.15 -8.04
C MET A 288 11.89 -5.92 -7.43
N GLY A 289 11.11 -6.61 -8.26
CA GLY A 289 9.97 -7.44 -7.85
C GLY A 289 10.33 -8.54 -6.85
N MET A 290 11.61 -8.94 -6.76
CA MET A 290 12.07 -9.98 -5.84
C MET A 290 12.44 -9.46 -4.44
N GLY A 291 12.38 -8.16 -4.20
CA GLY A 291 12.63 -7.54 -2.89
C GLY A 291 11.87 -8.15 -1.71
N PRO A 292 10.59 -8.58 -1.87
CA PRO A 292 9.84 -9.28 -0.83
C PRO A 292 10.53 -10.53 -0.28
N VAL A 293 11.29 -11.26 -1.10
CA VAL A 293 11.91 -12.53 -0.68
C VAL A 293 12.89 -12.34 0.47
N PRO A 294 13.96 -11.52 0.34
CA PRO A 294 14.87 -11.28 1.46
C PRO A 294 14.19 -10.53 2.62
N ALA A 295 13.24 -9.64 2.35
CA ALA A 295 12.52 -8.91 3.39
C ALA A 295 11.66 -9.85 4.26
N SER A 296 10.92 -10.78 3.64
CA SER A 296 10.09 -11.75 4.35
C SER A 296 10.94 -12.76 5.14
N LYS A 297 12.03 -13.25 4.57
CA LYS A 297 12.96 -14.14 5.27
C LYS A 297 13.50 -13.48 6.54
N MET A 298 13.94 -12.21 6.46
CA MET A 298 14.40 -11.46 7.63
C MET A 298 13.28 -11.24 8.66
N ALA A 299 12.05 -10.93 8.23
CA ALA A 299 10.93 -10.74 9.14
C ALA A 299 10.57 -12.03 9.87
N LEU A 300 10.52 -13.17 9.16
CA LEU A 300 10.25 -14.49 9.73
C LEU A 300 11.33 -14.92 10.71
N GLU A 301 12.62 -14.75 10.36
CA GLU A 301 13.75 -15.04 11.24
C GLU A 301 13.65 -14.24 12.56
N ARG A 302 13.38 -12.94 12.48
CA ARG A 302 13.21 -12.07 13.65
C ARG A 302 11.99 -12.43 14.50
N ALA A 303 10.95 -12.95 13.86
CA ALA A 303 9.75 -13.42 14.53
C ALA A 303 9.92 -14.79 15.20
N GLY A 304 10.93 -15.56 14.79
CA GLY A 304 11.06 -16.98 15.16
C GLY A 304 9.94 -17.84 14.55
N LEU A 305 9.42 -17.42 13.38
CA LEU A 305 8.33 -18.07 12.66
C LEU A 305 8.81 -18.64 11.32
N SER A 306 8.09 -19.61 10.83
CA SER A 306 8.17 -20.14 9.47
C SER A 306 6.99 -19.68 8.61
N VAL A 307 7.05 -19.90 7.31
CA VAL A 307 5.94 -19.59 6.40
C VAL A 307 4.67 -20.37 6.78
N SER A 308 4.81 -21.61 7.25
CA SER A 308 3.68 -22.47 7.66
C SER A 308 2.95 -22.01 8.92
N ASP A 309 3.52 -21.06 9.68
CA ASP A 309 2.87 -20.47 10.85
C ASP A 309 1.95 -19.31 10.48
N LEU A 310 2.02 -18.83 9.23
CA LEU A 310 1.21 -17.72 8.72
C LEU A 310 -0.16 -18.21 8.26
N ASP A 311 -1.23 -17.59 8.74
CA ASP A 311 -2.59 -17.83 8.26
C ASP A 311 -2.88 -17.06 6.97
N ILE A 312 -2.35 -15.83 6.84
CA ILE A 312 -2.57 -14.93 5.69
C ILE A 312 -1.27 -14.22 5.32
N VAL A 313 -1.06 -14.06 4.02
CA VAL A 313 -0.02 -13.21 3.45
C VAL A 313 -0.65 -12.20 2.49
N GLU A 314 -0.62 -10.93 2.83
CA GLU A 314 -0.93 -9.83 1.91
C GLU A 314 0.36 -9.42 1.19
N SER A 315 0.53 -9.95 -0.03
CA SER A 315 1.67 -9.66 -0.90
C SER A 315 1.25 -8.70 -1.99
N ASN A 316 1.89 -7.53 -2.09
CA ASN A 316 1.52 -6.57 -3.12
C ASN A 316 1.73 -7.14 -4.52
N GLU A 317 0.70 -7.07 -5.35
CA GLU A 317 0.68 -7.54 -6.74
C GLU A 317 1.03 -6.39 -7.69
N ALA A 318 2.26 -5.86 -7.62
CA ALA A 318 2.69 -4.84 -8.57
C ALA A 318 2.62 -5.36 -10.02
N PHE A 319 3.03 -6.62 -10.21
CA PHE A 319 2.93 -7.38 -11.45
C PHE A 319 2.71 -8.86 -11.12
N ALA A 320 1.92 -9.56 -11.92
CA ALA A 320 1.70 -11.01 -11.72
C ALA A 320 3.00 -11.81 -11.81
N ALA A 321 3.92 -11.44 -12.72
CA ALA A 321 5.25 -12.03 -12.83
C ALA A 321 5.98 -12.04 -11.49
N GLN A 322 6.01 -10.88 -10.81
CA GLN A 322 6.63 -10.72 -9.51
C GLN A 322 5.88 -11.50 -8.42
N ALA A 323 4.55 -11.43 -8.39
CA ALA A 323 3.76 -12.09 -7.36
C ALA A 323 3.90 -13.63 -7.42
N CYS A 324 3.88 -14.20 -8.63
CA CYS A 324 4.13 -15.62 -8.86
C CYS A 324 5.55 -16.04 -8.43
N ALA A 325 6.57 -15.26 -8.84
CA ALA A 325 7.96 -15.56 -8.51
C ALA A 325 8.22 -15.49 -6.99
N VAL A 326 7.70 -14.47 -6.30
CA VAL A 326 7.81 -14.32 -4.83
C VAL A 326 7.12 -15.48 -4.12
N SER A 327 5.90 -15.85 -4.52
CA SER A 327 5.16 -16.96 -3.93
C SER A 327 5.91 -18.28 -4.07
N ARG A 328 6.49 -18.56 -5.26
CA ARG A 328 7.33 -19.75 -5.50
C ARG A 328 8.61 -19.75 -4.65
N GLN A 329 9.30 -18.61 -4.57
CA GLN A 329 10.58 -18.49 -3.84
C GLN A 329 10.44 -18.55 -2.31
N LEU A 330 9.27 -18.21 -1.79
CA LEU A 330 8.96 -18.29 -0.37
C LEU A 330 8.16 -19.56 -0.01
N ASN A 331 7.80 -20.40 -1.00
CA ASN A 331 6.91 -21.56 -0.83
C ASN A 331 5.59 -21.18 -0.13
N LEU A 332 4.97 -20.06 -0.55
CA LEU A 332 3.68 -19.63 -0.01
C LEU A 332 2.55 -20.54 -0.52
N ASP A 333 1.62 -20.86 0.36
CA ASP A 333 0.36 -21.45 -0.07
C ASP A 333 -0.49 -20.36 -0.76
N ILE A 334 -0.74 -20.52 -2.05
CA ILE A 334 -1.50 -19.56 -2.85
C ILE A 334 -2.92 -19.33 -2.32
N ALA A 335 -3.48 -20.27 -1.55
CA ALA A 335 -4.78 -20.10 -0.91
C ALA A 335 -4.74 -19.02 0.20
N GLN A 336 -3.60 -18.85 0.86
CA GLN A 336 -3.37 -17.89 1.93
C GLN A 336 -2.86 -16.53 1.42
N VAL A 337 -2.42 -16.45 0.15
CA VAL A 337 -1.93 -15.21 -0.45
C VAL A 337 -3.08 -14.43 -1.05
N ASN A 338 -3.27 -13.19 -0.58
CA ASN A 338 -4.30 -12.26 -1.07
C ASN A 338 -5.68 -12.93 -1.24
N PRO A 339 -6.26 -13.54 -0.19
CA PRO A 339 -7.50 -14.30 -0.32
C PRO A 339 -8.69 -13.47 -0.82
N ASN A 340 -8.61 -12.14 -0.67
CA ASN A 340 -9.61 -11.17 -1.11
C ASN A 340 -9.14 -10.36 -2.32
N GLY A 341 -8.24 -10.90 -3.14
CA GLY A 341 -7.61 -10.20 -4.25
C GLY A 341 -6.56 -9.18 -3.81
N GLY A 342 -5.66 -8.82 -4.71
CA GLY A 342 -4.57 -7.88 -4.50
C GLY A 342 -4.58 -6.72 -5.49
N ALA A 343 -3.44 -6.08 -5.70
CA ALA A 343 -3.34 -4.82 -6.44
C ALA A 343 -3.69 -4.95 -7.94
N ILE A 344 -3.60 -6.11 -8.55
CA ILE A 344 -4.06 -6.34 -9.94
C ILE A 344 -5.56 -6.11 -10.05
N ALA A 345 -6.33 -6.47 -9.02
CA ALA A 345 -7.77 -6.29 -9.00
C ALA A 345 -8.19 -5.00 -8.30
N LEU A 346 -7.54 -4.64 -7.19
CA LEU A 346 -7.95 -3.52 -6.33
C LEU A 346 -7.24 -2.21 -6.68
N GLY A 347 -6.02 -2.28 -7.23
CA GLY A 347 -5.21 -1.10 -7.55
C GLY A 347 -4.02 -0.88 -6.61
N HIS A 348 -3.11 0.04 -7.04
CA HIS A 348 -1.84 0.30 -6.36
C HIS A 348 -1.55 1.80 -6.22
N PRO A 349 -2.24 2.54 -5.33
CA PRO A 349 -1.85 3.90 -4.97
C PRO A 349 -0.50 3.85 -4.21
N VAL A 350 0.60 4.14 -4.92
CA VAL A 350 1.97 3.74 -4.52
C VAL A 350 2.33 4.09 -3.08
N GLY A 351 2.14 5.33 -2.63
CA GLY A 351 2.48 5.76 -1.27
C GLY A 351 1.55 5.20 -0.18
N ALA A 352 0.33 4.80 -0.56
CA ALA A 352 -0.69 4.30 0.37
C ALA A 352 -0.71 2.79 0.50
N THR A 353 -0.28 2.05 -0.53
CA THR A 353 -0.52 0.60 -0.63
C THR A 353 -0.02 -0.19 0.57
N GLY A 354 1.14 0.15 1.13
CA GLY A 354 1.67 -0.56 2.30
C GLY A 354 0.74 -0.47 3.52
N ALA A 355 0.09 0.67 3.73
CA ALA A 355 -0.91 0.84 4.79
C ALA A 355 -2.25 0.17 4.44
N ILE A 356 -2.64 0.17 3.15
CA ILE A 356 -3.85 -0.51 2.67
C ILE A 356 -3.75 -2.03 2.86
N ILE A 357 -2.65 -2.66 2.46
CA ILE A 357 -2.48 -4.12 2.61
C ILE A 357 -2.36 -4.53 4.08
N MET A 358 -1.76 -3.68 4.94
CA MET A 358 -1.75 -3.92 6.38
C MET A 358 -3.18 -3.82 6.96
N THR A 359 -3.98 -2.85 6.54
CA THR A 359 -5.39 -2.74 6.93
C THR A 359 -6.17 -3.98 6.50
N LYS A 360 -6.02 -4.42 5.24
CA LYS A 360 -6.65 -5.65 4.74
C LYS A 360 -6.25 -6.87 5.58
N LEU A 361 -4.95 -7.01 5.87
CA LEU A 361 -4.40 -8.12 6.65
C LEU A 361 -5.03 -8.20 8.04
N VAL A 362 -5.09 -7.07 8.77
CA VAL A 362 -5.71 -7.01 10.11
C VAL A 362 -7.16 -7.48 10.06
N HIS A 363 -7.96 -6.90 9.17
CA HIS A 363 -9.38 -7.24 9.06
C HIS A 363 -9.63 -8.67 8.61
N GLU A 364 -8.80 -9.21 7.69
CA GLU A 364 -8.94 -10.57 7.22
C GLU A 364 -8.59 -11.59 8.30
N LEU A 365 -7.52 -11.38 9.07
CA LEU A 365 -7.18 -12.25 10.20
C LEU A 365 -8.33 -12.32 11.21
N HIS A 366 -8.97 -11.20 11.54
CA HIS A 366 -10.14 -11.19 12.41
C HIS A 366 -11.32 -11.94 11.79
N ARG A 367 -11.59 -11.75 10.49
CA ARG A 367 -12.70 -12.41 9.79
C ARG A 367 -12.58 -13.92 9.81
N ILE A 368 -11.37 -14.47 9.63
CA ILE A 368 -11.13 -15.93 9.61
C ILE A 368 -10.75 -16.50 10.97
N ASN A 369 -10.71 -15.66 12.01
CA ASN A 369 -10.16 -16.03 13.33
C ASN A 369 -8.72 -16.58 13.24
N GLY A 370 -7.91 -16.04 12.32
CA GLY A 370 -6.49 -16.33 12.16
C GLY A 370 -5.63 -15.67 13.23
N ARG A 371 -4.37 -16.03 13.31
CA ARG A 371 -3.42 -15.50 14.29
C ARG A 371 -2.30 -14.69 13.64
N TYR A 372 -1.45 -15.34 12.85
CA TYR A 372 -0.28 -14.68 12.27
C TYR A 372 -0.54 -14.29 10.83
N GLY A 373 -0.16 -13.08 10.50
CA GLY A 373 -0.18 -12.62 9.12
C GLY A 373 1.01 -11.76 8.77
N MET A 374 1.34 -11.73 7.48
CA MET A 374 2.45 -10.96 6.94
C MET A 374 1.97 -10.07 5.79
N ALA A 375 2.31 -8.77 5.86
CA ALA A 375 2.26 -7.89 4.71
C ALA A 375 3.66 -7.77 4.11
N THR A 376 3.79 -7.93 2.79
CA THR A 376 5.07 -7.83 2.08
C THR A 376 4.92 -7.15 0.74
N MET A 377 5.94 -6.41 0.31
CA MET A 377 5.90 -5.72 -0.97
C MET A 377 7.27 -5.40 -1.55
N CYS A 378 7.33 -5.38 -2.88
CA CYS A 378 8.46 -4.89 -3.65
C CYS A 378 8.46 -3.36 -3.71
N ILE A 379 9.62 -2.80 -3.98
CA ILE A 379 9.87 -1.36 -4.02
C ILE A 379 10.78 -1.07 -5.21
N GLY A 380 10.43 -0.08 -6.02
CA GLY A 380 11.27 0.39 -7.13
C GLY A 380 12.70 0.68 -6.69
N GLY A 381 13.66 0.45 -7.57
CA GLY A 381 15.09 0.55 -7.28
C GLY A 381 15.70 -0.69 -6.61
N GLY A 382 14.95 -1.79 -6.45
CA GLY A 382 15.49 -3.06 -5.98
C GLY A 382 15.42 -3.26 -4.48
N GLN A 383 14.27 -2.97 -3.84
CA GLN A 383 14.09 -3.15 -2.41
C GLN A 383 12.81 -3.94 -2.09
N GLY A 384 12.71 -4.40 -0.84
CA GLY A 384 11.50 -5.00 -0.27
C GLY A 384 11.33 -4.66 1.21
N ILE A 385 10.10 -4.74 1.68
CA ILE A 385 9.72 -4.54 3.07
C ILE A 385 8.62 -5.55 3.44
N SER A 386 8.72 -6.10 4.66
CA SER A 386 7.73 -7.04 5.22
C SER A 386 7.46 -6.71 6.68
N LEU A 387 6.23 -6.93 7.13
CA LEU A 387 5.81 -6.74 8.52
C LEU A 387 4.87 -7.88 8.92
N ILE A 388 5.15 -8.51 10.07
CA ILE A 388 4.38 -9.62 10.65
C ILE A 388 3.61 -9.13 11.87
N ILE A 389 2.35 -9.52 11.97
CA ILE A 389 1.46 -9.21 13.09
C ILE A 389 0.87 -10.49 13.71
N ASP A 390 0.48 -10.40 14.98
CA ASP A 390 -0.29 -11.40 15.73
C ASP A 390 -1.66 -10.80 16.07
N ALA A 391 -2.73 -11.33 15.51
CA ALA A 391 -4.10 -10.85 15.73
C ALA A 391 -4.79 -11.50 16.96
N LYS A 392 -4.05 -12.30 17.73
CA LYS A 392 -4.48 -12.87 19.02
C LYS A 392 -3.44 -12.51 20.09
N PRO A 393 -3.25 -11.21 20.36
CA PRO A 393 -2.21 -10.69 21.24
C PRO A 393 -2.41 -11.04 22.71
#